data_a02eb31e500f2154fd09e5c377a77695
#
_entry.id   a02eb31e500f2154fd09e5c377a77695
#
_cell.length_a   1.000
_cell.length_b   1.000
_cell.length_c   1.000
_cell.angle_alpha   90.00
_cell.angle_beta   90.00
_cell.angle_gamma   90.00
#
_symmetry.space_group_name_H-M   'P 1'
#
loop_
_entity.id
_entity.type
_entity.pdbx_description
1 polymer ?
#
loop_
_entity_poly.entity_id
_entity_poly.type
_entity_poly.pdbx_seq_one_letter_code
_entity_poly.pdbx_strand_id
1 'polypeptide(L)'
;SRGLGDVYKRQLWDHAIDPQTKGFIKLKKSSEIKKVIMCSGKVYFDLLEAREKLKKDDVILFRIEQLYPFPAKTLVKELKPYAKNAKFFWCQEEPKNMGAWFSVRDYIQWTLDTIKANNNSISYIGRSPDASPATGYAKRHISQQQEIINKVFE
;
A
#
# COMPACT_ATOMS: atom_id res chain seq x y z
N SER A 1 -9.65 22.47 18.08
CA SER A 1 -9.06 22.43 16.72
C SER A 1 -8.15 21.21 16.62
N ARG A 2 -8.46 20.34 15.71
CA ARG A 2 -7.57 19.21 15.41
C ARG A 2 -6.34 19.76 14.71
N GLY A 3 -5.15 19.60 15.32
CA GLY A 3 -3.91 20.12 14.78
C GLY A 3 -3.55 19.50 13.42
N LEU A 4 -2.73 20.19 12.64
CA LEU A 4 -2.20 19.72 11.35
C LEU A 4 -1.60 18.29 11.45
N GLY A 5 -1.03 17.93 12.60
CA GLY A 5 -0.50 16.60 12.84
C GLY A 5 -1.53 15.48 12.78
N ASP A 6 -2.77 15.74 13.17
CA ASP A 6 -3.85 14.73 13.11
C ASP A 6 -4.38 14.53 11.70
N VAL A 7 -4.33 15.57 10.86
CA VAL A 7 -4.69 15.47 9.45
C VAL A 7 -3.66 14.60 8.70
N TYR A 8 -2.37 14.80 8.96
CA TYR A 8 -1.31 14.00 8.33
C TYR A 8 -1.32 12.55 8.77
N LYS A 9 -1.65 12.24 10.02
CA LYS A 9 -1.77 10.85 10.50
C LYS A 9 -2.89 10.08 9.83
N ARG A 10 -3.94 10.76 9.35
CA ARG A 10 -5.06 10.13 8.64
C ARG A 10 -4.76 9.79 7.19
N GLN A 11 -3.69 10.32 6.63
CA GLN A 11 -3.29 10.09 5.24
C GLN A 11 -2.55 8.78 5.03
N LEU A 12 -1.96 8.24 6.10
CA LEU A 12 -1.31 6.94 6.13
C LEU A 12 -2.03 6.07 7.16
N TRP A 13 -2.62 4.99 6.70
CA TRP A 13 -3.48 4.21 7.55
C TRP A 13 -3.42 2.72 7.26
N ASP A 14 -3.26 1.93 8.32
CA ASP A 14 -3.49 0.49 8.32
C ASP A 14 -4.32 0.11 9.55
N HIS A 15 -5.48 -0.47 9.33
CA HIS A 15 -6.39 -0.91 10.39
C HIS A 15 -5.78 -1.95 11.32
N ALA A 16 -4.81 -2.72 10.85
CA ALA A 16 -4.15 -3.72 11.67
C ALA A 16 -3.28 -3.12 12.79
N ILE A 17 -2.95 -1.82 12.69
CA ILE A 17 -2.19 -1.10 13.71
C ILE A 17 -3.11 -0.43 14.73
N ASP A 18 -4.38 -0.24 14.40
CA ASP A 18 -5.34 0.37 15.32
C ASP A 18 -5.79 -0.64 16.39
N PRO A 19 -5.38 -0.46 17.66
CA PRO A 19 -5.74 -1.37 18.75
C PRO A 19 -7.25 -1.36 19.07
N GLN A 20 -7.98 -0.39 18.54
CA GLN A 20 -9.43 -0.29 18.75
C GLN A 20 -10.24 -1.06 17.71
N THR A 21 -9.62 -1.50 16.64
CA THR A 21 -10.30 -2.22 15.56
C THR A 21 -10.44 -3.70 15.91
N LYS A 22 -11.63 -4.11 16.34
CA LYS A 22 -11.92 -5.50 16.63
C LYS A 22 -12.05 -6.32 15.36
N GLY A 23 -11.51 -7.52 15.34
CA GLY A 23 -11.69 -8.49 14.26
C GLY A 23 -10.59 -8.57 13.23
N PHE A 24 -9.56 -7.73 13.32
CA PHE A 24 -8.39 -7.83 12.44
C PHE A 24 -7.31 -8.74 13.03
N ILE A 25 -6.58 -9.42 12.15
CA ILE A 25 -5.45 -10.26 12.56
C ILE A 25 -4.37 -9.39 13.23
N LYS A 26 -3.69 -9.97 14.20
CA LYS A 26 -2.52 -9.32 14.80
C LYS A 26 -1.31 -9.51 13.89
N LEU A 27 -0.74 -8.41 13.41
CA LEU A 27 0.47 -8.44 12.61
C LEU A 27 1.69 -8.82 13.46
N LYS A 28 2.70 -9.38 12.79
CA LYS A 28 4.02 -9.61 13.36
C LYS A 28 4.69 -8.29 13.75
N LYS A 29 5.76 -8.38 14.51
CA LYS A 29 6.60 -7.21 14.84
C LYS A 29 7.14 -6.57 13.54
N SER A 30 7.40 -5.27 13.59
CA SER A 30 7.91 -4.53 12.42
C SER A 30 9.14 -5.17 11.77
N SER A 31 10.03 -5.73 12.58
CA SER A 31 11.23 -6.43 12.09
C SER A 31 10.94 -7.76 11.37
N GLU A 32 9.76 -8.30 11.52
CA GLU A 32 9.33 -9.58 10.92
C GLU A 32 8.38 -9.37 9.74
N ILE A 33 7.99 -8.14 9.44
CA ILE A 33 7.17 -7.81 8.28
C ILE A 33 8.00 -7.98 7.00
N LYS A 34 7.48 -8.76 6.07
CA LYS A 34 8.15 -9.07 4.80
C LYS A 34 7.76 -8.14 3.65
N LYS A 35 6.53 -7.67 3.64
CA LYS A 35 6.00 -6.81 2.59
C LYS A 35 5.29 -5.61 3.16
N VAL A 36 5.59 -4.45 2.60
CA VAL A 36 4.87 -3.20 2.82
C VAL A 36 4.15 -2.84 1.53
N ILE A 37 2.84 -2.83 1.56
CA ILE A 37 1.99 -2.54 0.42
C ILE A 37 1.37 -1.16 0.60
N MET A 38 1.69 -0.25 -0.29
CA MET A 38 1.09 1.09 -0.33
C MET A 38 0.06 1.16 -1.44
N CYS A 39 -1.07 1.76 -1.18
CA CYS A 39 -2.16 1.90 -2.14
C CYS A 39 -2.99 3.15 -1.85
N SER A 40 -3.93 3.46 -2.72
CA SER A 40 -4.89 4.54 -2.56
C SER A 40 -6.28 4.08 -3.01
N GLY A 41 -7.32 4.58 -2.34
CA GLY A 41 -8.69 4.29 -2.71
C GLY A 41 -9.22 2.93 -2.28
N LYS A 42 -10.22 2.46 -2.99
CA LYS A 42 -11.00 1.27 -2.58
C LYS A 42 -10.25 -0.07 -2.65
N VAL A 43 -9.18 -0.15 -3.43
CA VAL A 43 -8.36 -1.38 -3.51
C VAL A 43 -7.82 -1.79 -2.13
N TYR A 44 -7.63 -0.82 -1.24
CA TYR A 44 -7.23 -1.07 0.13
C TYR A 44 -8.17 -2.06 0.86
N PHE A 45 -9.48 -1.90 0.69
CA PHE A 45 -10.47 -2.76 1.35
C PHE A 45 -10.44 -4.18 0.79
N ASP A 46 -10.25 -4.34 -0.51
CA ASP A 46 -10.11 -5.65 -1.15
C ASP A 46 -8.84 -6.37 -0.67
N LEU A 47 -7.73 -5.64 -0.55
CA LEU A 47 -6.48 -6.17 0.00
C LEU A 47 -6.62 -6.53 1.48
N LEU A 48 -7.28 -5.70 2.27
CA LEU A 48 -7.52 -5.95 3.68
C LEU A 48 -8.36 -7.22 3.89
N GLU A 49 -9.45 -7.36 3.15
CA GLU A 49 -10.28 -8.56 3.20
C GLU A 49 -9.50 -9.83 2.83
N ALA A 50 -8.70 -9.79 1.76
CA ALA A 50 -7.88 -10.91 1.34
C ALA A 50 -6.81 -11.27 2.39
N ARG A 51 -6.15 -10.27 2.98
CA ARG A 51 -5.18 -10.47 4.05
C ARG A 51 -5.80 -11.20 5.24
N GLU A 52 -6.99 -10.76 5.67
CA GLU A 52 -7.71 -11.38 6.78
C GLU A 52 -8.10 -12.83 6.46
N LYS A 53 -8.61 -13.10 5.26
CA LYS A 53 -8.94 -14.47 4.82
C LYS A 53 -7.73 -15.39 4.78
N LEU A 54 -6.61 -14.91 4.25
CA LEU A 54 -5.38 -15.68 4.10
C LEU A 54 -4.53 -15.71 5.37
N LYS A 55 -4.92 -14.95 6.40
CA LYS A 55 -4.18 -14.81 7.67
C LYS A 55 -2.71 -14.45 7.46
N LYS A 56 -2.43 -13.53 6.54
CA LYS A 56 -1.09 -13.05 6.24
C LYS A 56 -0.67 -11.96 7.24
N ASP A 57 -0.02 -12.39 8.31
CA ASP A 57 0.42 -11.54 9.42
C ASP A 57 1.78 -10.85 9.20
N ASP A 58 2.43 -11.10 8.07
CA ASP A 58 3.72 -10.52 7.67
C ASP A 58 3.62 -9.48 6.54
N VAL A 59 2.42 -9.07 6.19
CA VAL A 59 2.13 -8.05 5.17
C VAL A 59 1.38 -6.89 5.81
N ILE A 60 1.95 -5.69 5.74
CA ILE A 60 1.30 -4.47 6.21
C ILE A 60 0.79 -3.64 5.02
N LEU A 61 -0.40 -3.05 5.20
CA LEU A 61 -1.07 -2.24 4.19
C LEU A 61 -1.09 -0.78 4.64
N PHE A 62 -0.63 0.12 3.78
CA PHE A 62 -0.72 1.55 3.98
C PHE A 62 -1.61 2.19 2.91
N ARG A 63 -2.66 2.86 3.34
CA ARG A 63 -3.52 3.64 2.47
C ARG A 63 -3.08 5.10 2.47
N ILE A 64 -2.63 5.60 1.32
CA ILE A 64 -2.22 6.98 1.14
C ILE A 64 -3.40 7.74 0.52
N GLU A 65 -4.07 8.56 1.31
CA GLU A 65 -5.26 9.30 0.91
C GLU A 65 -4.93 10.62 0.23
N GLN A 66 -3.82 11.24 0.59
CA GLN A 66 -3.39 12.49 -0.01
C GLN A 66 -2.19 12.25 -0.92
N LEU A 67 -2.41 12.48 -2.22
CA LEU A 67 -1.37 12.33 -3.24
C LEU A 67 -0.66 13.65 -3.56
N TYR A 68 -1.32 14.77 -3.28
CA TYR A 68 -0.75 16.11 -3.47
C TYR A 68 -1.25 17.09 -2.40
N PRO A 69 -0.35 17.79 -1.67
CA PRO A 69 1.07 17.48 -1.59
C PRO A 69 1.31 16.08 -0.98
N PHE A 70 2.29 15.36 -1.50
CA PHE A 70 2.58 14.00 -1.03
C PHE A 70 3.14 14.03 0.41
N PRO A 71 2.67 13.15 1.33
CA PRO A 71 3.08 13.18 2.74
C PRO A 71 4.43 12.52 2.98
N ALA A 72 5.49 13.01 2.32
CA ALA A 72 6.81 12.38 2.32
C ALA A 72 7.44 12.26 3.70
N LYS A 73 7.37 13.31 4.53
CA LYS A 73 7.92 13.28 5.90
C LYS A 73 7.21 12.27 6.79
N THR A 74 5.88 12.19 6.69
CA THR A 74 5.08 11.23 7.45
C THR A 74 5.41 9.82 6.98
N LEU A 75 5.55 9.61 5.67
CA LEU A 75 5.90 8.31 5.11
C LEU A 75 7.28 7.83 5.56
N VAL A 76 8.28 8.71 5.62
CA VAL A 76 9.60 8.40 6.20
C VAL A 76 9.46 7.85 7.62
N LYS A 77 8.70 8.53 8.47
CA LYS A 77 8.48 8.12 9.85
C LYS A 77 7.78 6.77 9.95
N GLU A 78 6.74 6.55 9.15
CA GLU A 78 5.93 5.32 9.20
C GLU A 78 6.65 4.11 8.60
N LEU A 79 7.47 4.29 7.57
CA LEU A 79 8.19 3.19 6.91
C LEU A 79 9.53 2.83 7.57
N LYS A 80 10.09 3.72 8.36
CA LYS A 80 11.40 3.48 9.01
C LYS A 80 11.50 2.16 9.79
N PRO A 81 10.48 1.70 10.53
CA PRO A 81 10.53 0.42 11.25
C PRO A 81 10.71 -0.81 10.34
N TYR A 82 10.38 -0.70 9.06
CA TYR A 82 10.41 -1.80 8.09
C TYR A 82 11.63 -1.79 7.18
N ALA A 83 12.55 -0.85 7.38
CA ALA A 83 13.67 -0.61 6.46
C ALA A 83 14.61 -1.80 6.28
N LYS A 84 14.79 -2.64 7.30
CA LYS A 84 15.79 -3.73 7.27
C LYS A 84 15.36 -4.94 6.46
N ASN A 85 14.10 -5.35 6.55
CA ASN A 85 13.67 -6.67 6.07
C ASN A 85 12.57 -6.63 5.01
N ALA A 86 11.73 -5.60 5.01
CA ALA A 86 10.57 -5.54 4.14
C ALA A 86 10.93 -5.20 2.71
N LYS A 87 10.15 -5.73 1.77
CA LYS A 87 10.06 -5.27 0.38
C LYS A 87 8.90 -4.31 0.26
N PHE A 88 9.02 -3.31 -0.62
CA PHE A 88 8.06 -2.22 -0.73
C PHE A 88 7.37 -2.24 -2.09
N PHE A 89 6.05 -2.10 -2.08
CA PHE A 89 5.22 -2.18 -3.28
C PHE A 89 4.19 -1.05 -3.30
N TRP A 90 3.94 -0.52 -4.48
CA TRP A 90 2.75 0.25 -4.78
C TRP A 90 1.75 -0.64 -5.49
N CYS A 91 0.53 -0.70 -4.98
CA CYS A 91 -0.56 -1.48 -5.55
C CYS A 91 -1.69 -0.55 -5.99
N GLN A 92 -2.15 -0.70 -7.23
CA GLN A 92 -3.31 0.03 -7.74
C GLN A 92 -4.14 -0.87 -8.65
N GLU A 93 -5.44 -0.57 -8.77
CA GLU A 93 -6.35 -1.29 -9.65
C GLU A 93 -6.40 -0.68 -11.07
N GLU A 94 -6.04 0.58 -11.23
CA GLU A 94 -5.95 1.24 -12.52
C GLU A 94 -4.77 0.68 -13.33
N PRO A 95 -4.81 0.77 -14.68
CA PRO A 95 -3.65 0.44 -15.51
C PRO A 95 -2.39 1.22 -15.10
N LYS A 96 -1.23 0.67 -15.37
CA LYS A 96 0.06 1.27 -14.96
C LYS A 96 0.26 2.69 -15.45
N ASN A 97 -0.24 3.02 -16.62
CA ASN A 97 -0.17 4.36 -17.23
C ASN A 97 -1.22 5.34 -16.67
N MET A 98 -2.10 4.87 -15.79
CA MET A 98 -3.15 5.65 -15.15
C MET A 98 -3.02 5.55 -13.62
N GLY A 99 -3.93 6.20 -12.87
CA GLY A 99 -3.85 6.21 -11.42
C GLY A 99 -2.63 6.98 -10.93
N ALA A 100 -2.15 6.62 -9.75
CA ALA A 100 -1.16 7.41 -9.03
C ALA A 100 0.30 6.95 -9.20
N TRP A 101 0.56 5.79 -9.83
CA TRP A 101 1.91 5.22 -9.88
C TRP A 101 2.99 6.22 -10.32
N PHE A 102 2.81 6.88 -11.47
CA PHE A 102 3.80 7.82 -11.99
C PHE A 102 3.94 9.09 -11.14
N SER A 103 2.91 9.43 -10.37
CA SER A 103 2.95 10.58 -9.46
C SER A 103 3.65 10.26 -8.14
N VAL A 104 3.51 9.03 -7.62
CA VAL A 104 3.99 8.67 -6.28
C VAL A 104 5.34 7.97 -6.27
N ARG A 105 5.72 7.29 -7.35
CA ARG A 105 6.90 6.41 -7.37
C ARG A 105 8.20 7.12 -6.94
N ASP A 106 8.41 8.34 -7.41
CA ASP A 106 9.64 9.07 -7.11
C ASP A 106 9.68 9.53 -5.65
N TYR A 107 8.53 9.94 -5.09
CA TYR A 107 8.43 10.27 -3.65
C TYR A 107 8.63 9.06 -2.76
N ILE A 108 8.08 7.92 -3.13
CA ILE A 108 8.27 6.68 -2.38
C ILE A 108 9.73 6.23 -2.48
N GLN A 109 10.33 6.30 -3.67
CA GLN A 109 11.74 5.96 -3.85
C GLN A 109 12.64 6.86 -3.02
N TRP A 110 12.40 8.16 -3.01
CA TRP A 110 13.10 9.09 -2.14
C TRP A 110 12.95 8.71 -0.65
N THR A 111 11.76 8.30 -0.24
CA THR A 111 11.50 7.83 1.12
C THR A 111 12.34 6.61 1.46
N LEU A 112 12.39 5.62 0.58
CA LEU A 112 13.20 4.40 0.79
C LEU A 112 14.69 4.72 0.89
N ASP A 113 15.18 5.62 0.07
CA ASP A 113 16.57 6.08 0.13
C ASP A 113 16.85 6.82 1.45
N THR A 114 15.93 7.65 1.90
CA THR A 114 16.06 8.43 3.14
C THR A 114 16.10 7.53 4.38
N ILE A 115 15.27 6.48 4.43
CA ILE A 115 15.28 5.52 5.55
C ILE A 115 16.39 4.48 5.43
N LYS A 116 17.18 4.52 4.36
CA LYS A 116 18.24 3.55 4.06
C LYS A 116 17.74 2.10 4.05
N ALA A 117 16.63 1.88 3.36
CA ALA A 117 16.03 0.56 3.22
C ALA A 117 16.99 -0.41 2.55
N ASN A 118 17.12 -1.63 3.08
CA ASN A 118 17.95 -2.67 2.46
C ASN A 118 17.41 -3.08 1.10
N ASN A 119 16.08 -3.21 0.98
CA ASN A 119 15.38 -3.37 -0.29
C ASN A 119 14.88 -1.99 -0.73
N ASN A 120 15.74 -1.20 -1.35
CA ASN A 120 15.46 0.21 -1.63
C ASN A 120 14.86 0.47 -3.02
N SER A 121 14.18 -0.51 -3.60
CA SER A 121 13.45 -0.35 -4.85
C SER A 121 11.96 -0.50 -4.62
N ILE A 122 11.20 0.52 -5.02
CA ILE A 122 9.74 0.41 -5.06
C ILE A 122 9.30 -0.43 -6.26
N SER A 123 8.48 -1.42 -6.03
CA SER A 123 7.92 -2.29 -7.06
C SER A 123 6.44 -1.99 -7.30
N TYR A 124 5.98 -2.23 -8.50
CA TYR A 124 4.60 -2.02 -8.91
C TYR A 124 3.83 -3.34 -8.92
N ILE A 125 2.62 -3.32 -8.34
CA ILE A 125 1.64 -4.39 -8.47
C ILE A 125 0.35 -3.77 -9.02
N GLY A 126 -0.12 -4.28 -10.15
CA GLY A 126 -1.34 -3.78 -10.78
C GLY A 126 -1.47 -4.28 -12.20
N ARG A 127 -2.40 -3.66 -12.92
CA ARG A 127 -2.64 -3.96 -14.33
C ARG A 127 -1.52 -3.42 -15.21
N SER A 128 -1.30 -4.09 -16.34
CA SER A 128 -0.43 -3.57 -17.41
C SER A 128 -0.98 -2.26 -17.98
N PRO A 129 -0.15 -1.46 -18.69
CA PRO A 129 -0.64 -0.28 -19.40
C PRO A 129 -1.81 -0.62 -20.32
N ASP A 130 -2.81 0.24 -20.35
CA ASP A 130 -4.02 0.06 -21.16
C ASP A 130 -4.49 1.44 -21.64
N ALA A 131 -5.22 1.45 -22.73
CA ALA A 131 -5.87 2.65 -23.27
C ALA A 131 -7.19 2.98 -22.55
N SER A 132 -7.74 2.03 -21.78
CA SER A 132 -9.00 2.18 -21.04
C SER A 132 -8.76 2.10 -19.53
N PRO A 133 -9.34 3.03 -18.73
CA PRO A 133 -9.19 3.01 -17.27
C PRO A 133 -9.89 1.82 -16.59
N ALA A 134 -10.92 1.25 -17.23
CA ALA A 134 -11.70 0.14 -16.70
C ALA A 134 -11.96 -0.91 -17.79
N THR A 135 -12.11 -2.16 -17.36
CA THR A 135 -12.49 -3.25 -18.25
C THR A 135 -13.99 -3.23 -18.54
N GLY A 136 -14.37 -3.35 -19.83
CA GLY A 136 -15.78 -3.32 -20.25
C GLY A 136 -16.61 -4.55 -19.88
N TYR A 137 -15.95 -5.64 -19.40
CA TYR A 137 -16.63 -6.88 -19.02
C TYR A 137 -16.40 -7.22 -17.55
N ALA A 138 -17.50 -7.49 -16.83
CA ALA A 138 -17.46 -7.82 -15.41
C ALA A 138 -16.55 -9.01 -15.07
N LYS A 139 -16.58 -10.07 -15.88
CA LYS A 139 -15.73 -11.26 -15.69
C LYS A 139 -14.24 -10.92 -15.78
N ARG A 140 -13.85 -10.09 -16.74
CA ARG A 140 -12.46 -9.66 -16.93
C ARG A 140 -12.01 -8.78 -15.77
N HIS A 141 -12.89 -7.90 -15.28
CA HIS A 141 -12.62 -7.07 -14.11
C HIS A 141 -12.34 -7.91 -12.86
N ILE A 142 -13.19 -8.90 -12.57
CA ILE A 142 -13.04 -9.81 -11.43
C ILE A 142 -11.72 -10.60 -11.54
N SER A 143 -11.42 -11.14 -12.73
CA SER A 143 -10.17 -11.89 -12.97
C SER A 143 -8.93 -11.03 -12.74
N GLN A 144 -8.91 -9.80 -13.26
CA GLN A 144 -7.78 -8.88 -13.09
C GLN A 144 -7.62 -8.44 -11.63
N GLN A 145 -8.71 -8.21 -10.93
CA GLN A 145 -8.69 -7.88 -9.51
C GLN A 145 -8.10 -9.04 -8.70
N GLN A 146 -8.49 -10.27 -8.99
CA GLN A 146 -7.95 -11.46 -8.33
C GLN A 146 -6.45 -11.65 -8.61
N GLU A 147 -5.99 -11.36 -9.81
CA GLU A 147 -4.56 -11.39 -10.14
C GLU A 147 -3.73 -10.41 -9.31
N ILE A 148 -4.25 -9.20 -9.11
CA ILE A 148 -3.61 -8.19 -8.26
C ILE A 148 -3.49 -8.72 -6.83
N ILE A 149 -4.57 -9.24 -6.27
CA ILE A 149 -4.60 -9.79 -4.92
C ILE A 149 -3.62 -10.96 -4.78
N ASN A 150 -3.59 -11.86 -5.75
CA ASN A 150 -2.68 -12.99 -5.75
C ASN A 150 -1.21 -12.54 -5.73
N LYS A 151 -0.85 -11.54 -6.54
CA LYS A 151 0.51 -10.99 -6.57
C LYS A 151 0.93 -10.35 -5.26
N VAL A 152 0.01 -9.70 -4.56
CA VAL A 152 0.30 -9.08 -3.26
C VAL A 152 0.63 -10.16 -2.22
N PHE A 153 -0.10 -11.26 -2.19
CA PHE A 153 -0.01 -12.28 -1.14
C PHE A 153 0.75 -13.56 -1.54
N GLU A 154 1.40 -13.54 -2.66
CA GLU A 154 2.32 -14.59 -3.12
C GLU A 154 3.42 -14.99 -2.12
#